data_73312c56e179f5ae0c01619f12b3f925
#
_entry.id   73312c56e179f5ae0c01619f12b3f925
#
_cell.length_a   1.000
_cell.length_b   1.000
_cell.length_c   1.000
_cell.angle_alpha   90.00
_cell.angle_beta   90.00
_cell.angle_gamma   90.00
#
_symmetry.space_group_name_H-M   'P 1'
#
loop_
_entity.id
_entity.type
_entity.pdbx_description
1 polymer ?
#
loop_
_entity_poly.entity_id
_entity_poly.type
_entity_poly.pdbx_seq_one_letter_code
_entity_poly.pdbx_strand_id
1 'polypeptide(L)'
;TLEKNNTLEIAKRLKKDLETIGAIVHMTRSTDTEVAGPGASDVDELQARINVAEKHRSDLFISVHINSSVNKKVGGFSTYYYPKTKYDAKVAKSIQDNLTENFGRDNLGLREANFYVIKRCSMPATLLELCFISNKKEEKLMRGNWFQTKTANLIAEGVERYFK
;
A
#
# COMPACT_ATOMS: atom_id res chain seq x y z
N THR A 1 6.26 -16.34 -7.82
CA THR A 1 6.00 -15.57 -6.60
C THR A 1 4.63 -14.96 -6.70
N LEU A 2 3.85 -15.04 -5.63
CA LEU A 2 2.52 -14.44 -5.58
C LEU A 2 2.60 -13.03 -5.02
N GLU A 3 1.78 -12.11 -5.56
CA GLU A 3 1.64 -10.75 -5.05
C GLU A 3 1.36 -10.76 -3.53
N LYS A 4 0.39 -11.56 -3.10
CA LYS A 4 -0.08 -11.63 -1.72
C LYS A 4 1.02 -11.90 -0.68
N ASN A 5 2.07 -12.68 -1.04
CA ASN A 5 3.15 -12.99 -0.12
C ASN A 5 4.08 -11.79 0.07
N ASN A 6 4.43 -11.11 -1.03
CA ASN A 6 5.33 -9.95 -0.98
C ASN A 6 4.66 -8.74 -0.34
N THR A 7 3.38 -8.50 -0.63
CA THR A 7 2.62 -7.40 0.00
C THR A 7 2.46 -7.62 1.50
N LEU A 8 2.27 -8.87 1.95
CA LEU A 8 2.20 -9.19 3.36
C LEU A 8 3.53 -8.92 4.08
N GLU A 9 4.65 -9.32 3.49
CA GLU A 9 5.97 -9.08 4.08
C GLU A 9 6.32 -7.58 4.14
N ILE A 10 5.99 -6.82 3.11
CA ILE A 10 6.15 -5.35 3.12
C ILE A 10 5.25 -4.73 4.19
N ALA A 11 3.99 -5.15 4.28
CA ALA A 11 3.05 -4.62 5.27
C ALA A 11 3.47 -4.91 6.71
N LYS A 12 4.04 -6.10 7.00
CA LYS A 12 4.58 -6.42 8.33
C LYS A 12 5.75 -5.52 8.72
N ARG A 13 6.65 -5.23 7.77
CA ARG A 13 7.77 -4.31 8.00
C ARG A 13 7.28 -2.88 8.19
N LEU A 14 6.35 -2.45 7.34
CA LEU A 14 5.72 -1.13 7.44
C LEU A 14 5.03 -0.95 8.79
N LYS A 15 4.31 -1.97 9.28
CA LYS A 15 3.73 -1.96 10.63
C LYS A 15 4.79 -1.67 11.68
N LYS A 16 5.90 -2.43 11.65
CA LYS A 16 7.01 -2.25 12.61
C LYS A 16 7.59 -0.84 12.54
N ASP A 17 7.85 -0.32 11.34
CA ASP A 17 8.44 1.00 11.15
C ASP A 17 7.49 2.12 11.64
N LEU A 18 6.19 2.01 11.34
CA LEU A 18 5.17 2.94 11.83
C LEU A 18 5.02 2.90 13.37
N GLU A 19 5.05 1.72 13.96
CA GLU A 19 4.99 1.56 15.44
C GLU A 19 6.23 2.18 16.12
N THR A 20 7.39 2.15 15.47
CA THR A 20 8.61 2.79 15.98
C THR A 20 8.48 4.32 16.08
N ILE A 21 7.66 4.92 15.23
CA ILE A 21 7.37 6.37 15.27
C ILE A 21 6.09 6.71 16.06
N GLY A 22 5.52 5.75 16.78
CA GLY A 22 4.42 5.95 17.72
C GLY A 22 3.02 5.70 17.16
N ALA A 23 2.88 5.18 15.95
CA ALA A 23 1.58 4.81 15.41
C ALA A 23 1.03 3.53 16.03
N ILE A 24 -0.30 3.42 16.12
CA ILE A 24 -1.00 2.16 16.43
C ILE A 24 -1.44 1.55 15.08
N VAL A 25 -0.94 0.38 14.75
CA VAL A 25 -1.17 -0.24 13.43
C VAL A 25 -2.01 -1.50 13.52
N HIS A 26 -3.16 -1.48 12.86
CA HIS A 26 -4.05 -2.63 12.68
C HIS A 26 -3.89 -3.19 11.27
N MET A 27 -3.41 -4.40 11.15
CA MET A 27 -3.32 -5.09 9.86
C MET A 27 -4.65 -5.77 9.53
N THR A 28 -5.07 -5.71 8.27
CA THR A 28 -6.26 -6.45 7.80
C THR A 28 -6.03 -7.95 7.79
N ARG A 29 -4.80 -8.40 7.59
CA ARG A 29 -4.35 -9.80 7.76
C ARG A 29 -2.91 -9.85 8.23
N SER A 30 -2.54 -10.86 8.99
CA SER A 30 -1.17 -11.13 9.46
C SER A 30 -0.60 -12.44 8.93
N THR A 31 -1.43 -13.25 8.29
CA THR A 31 -1.11 -14.54 7.69
C THR A 31 -1.66 -14.62 6.26
N ASP A 32 -1.48 -15.74 5.58
CA ASP A 32 -2.05 -15.99 4.25
C ASP A 32 -3.51 -16.44 4.38
N THR A 33 -4.37 -15.53 4.81
CA THR A 33 -5.81 -15.75 5.01
C THR A 33 -6.63 -14.67 4.33
N GLU A 34 -7.85 -15.00 3.94
CA GLU A 34 -8.88 -14.05 3.53
C GLU A 34 -9.44 -13.33 4.76
N VAL A 35 -9.75 -12.04 4.63
CA VAL A 35 -10.24 -11.21 5.75
C VAL A 35 -11.73 -11.49 6.00
N ALA A 36 -12.50 -11.67 4.94
CA ALA A 36 -13.92 -12.02 5.03
C ALA A 36 -14.17 -13.52 5.30
N GLY A 37 -13.12 -14.35 5.15
CA GLY A 37 -13.20 -15.80 5.32
C GLY A 37 -13.40 -16.54 4.01
N PRO A 38 -13.25 -17.89 4.06
CA PRO A 38 -13.27 -18.75 2.87
C PRO A 38 -14.57 -18.64 2.07
N GLY A 39 -14.45 -18.45 0.75
CA GLY A 39 -15.59 -18.41 -0.16
C GLY A 39 -16.34 -17.08 -0.21
N ALA A 40 -15.84 -16.04 0.44
CA ALA A 40 -16.38 -14.71 0.31
C ALA A 40 -16.24 -14.16 -1.12
N SER A 41 -17.15 -13.30 -1.54
CA SER A 41 -16.99 -12.59 -2.81
C SER A 41 -15.85 -11.57 -2.73
N ASP A 42 -15.32 -11.15 -3.89
CA ASP A 42 -14.29 -10.09 -3.95
C ASP A 42 -14.76 -8.80 -3.24
N VAL A 43 -16.03 -8.46 -3.38
CA VAL A 43 -16.62 -7.28 -2.73
C VAL A 43 -16.66 -7.45 -1.21
N ASP A 44 -17.04 -8.63 -0.71
CA ASP A 44 -17.07 -8.90 0.72
C ASP A 44 -15.66 -8.86 1.32
N GLU A 45 -14.67 -9.41 0.60
CA GLU A 45 -13.27 -9.35 1.01
C GLU A 45 -12.75 -7.91 1.08
N LEU A 46 -13.05 -7.06 0.10
CA LEU A 46 -12.68 -5.65 0.12
C LEU A 46 -13.40 -4.88 1.24
N GLN A 47 -14.69 -5.16 1.45
CA GLN A 47 -15.46 -4.56 2.54
C GLN A 47 -14.96 -4.98 3.92
N ALA A 48 -14.57 -6.25 4.09
CA ALA A 48 -13.99 -6.73 5.34
C ALA A 48 -12.70 -5.98 5.71
N ARG A 49 -11.87 -5.64 4.73
CA ARG A 49 -10.66 -4.81 4.95
C ARG A 49 -11.01 -3.41 5.45
N ILE A 50 -12.02 -2.79 4.85
CA ILE A 50 -12.54 -1.49 5.31
C ILE A 50 -13.07 -1.60 6.74
N ASN A 51 -13.84 -2.64 7.05
CA ASN A 51 -14.43 -2.85 8.36
C ASN A 51 -13.40 -2.96 9.48
N VAL A 52 -12.21 -3.51 9.20
CA VAL A 52 -11.09 -3.51 10.15
C VAL A 52 -10.67 -2.09 10.49
N ALA A 53 -10.48 -1.22 9.50
CA ALA A 53 -10.09 0.17 9.72
C ALA A 53 -11.17 0.98 10.44
N GLU A 54 -12.44 0.82 10.04
CA GLU A 54 -13.58 1.51 10.66
C GLU A 54 -13.78 1.09 12.12
N LYS A 55 -13.68 -0.21 12.42
CA LYS A 55 -13.78 -0.74 13.79
C LYS A 55 -12.75 -0.11 14.73
N HIS A 56 -11.56 0.15 14.23
CA HIS A 56 -10.47 0.74 15.00
C HIS A 56 -10.43 2.26 14.92
N ARG A 57 -11.36 2.90 14.21
CA ARG A 57 -11.40 4.37 13.99
C ARG A 57 -10.04 4.89 13.51
N SER A 58 -9.47 4.20 12.53
CA SER A 58 -8.14 4.53 12.02
C SER A 58 -8.10 5.91 11.38
N ASP A 59 -7.00 6.63 11.55
CA ASP A 59 -6.78 7.96 10.97
C ASP A 59 -6.35 7.89 9.49
N LEU A 60 -5.87 6.72 9.05
CA LEU A 60 -5.37 6.49 7.71
C LEU A 60 -5.55 5.01 7.31
N PHE A 61 -5.92 4.78 6.04
CA PHE A 61 -5.94 3.46 5.43
C PHE A 61 -4.88 3.37 4.32
N ILE A 62 -3.99 2.38 4.39
CA ILE A 62 -2.96 2.12 3.39
C ILE A 62 -3.17 0.73 2.79
N SER A 63 -3.41 0.65 1.48
CA SER A 63 -3.49 -0.61 0.74
C SER A 63 -2.19 -0.86 -0.02
N VAL A 64 -1.54 -1.99 0.24
CA VAL A 64 -0.23 -2.34 -0.34
C VAL A 64 -0.42 -3.37 -1.43
N HIS A 65 -0.03 -3.03 -2.67
CA HIS A 65 -0.19 -3.82 -3.87
C HIS A 65 1.10 -3.95 -4.69
N ILE A 66 1.08 -4.90 -5.60
CA ILE A 66 2.08 -5.12 -6.65
C ILE A 66 1.35 -5.26 -7.96
N ASN A 67 1.65 -4.37 -8.87
CA ASN A 67 0.98 -4.22 -10.15
C ASN A 67 1.29 -5.36 -11.15
N SER A 68 0.52 -5.41 -12.20
CA SER A 68 0.78 -6.26 -13.36
C SER A 68 0.46 -5.52 -14.65
N SER A 69 1.23 -5.77 -15.71
CA SER A 69 1.03 -5.16 -17.03
C SER A 69 1.18 -6.19 -18.13
N VAL A 70 0.42 -6.01 -19.23
CA VAL A 70 0.65 -6.78 -20.46
C VAL A 70 2.02 -6.47 -21.05
N ASN A 71 2.49 -5.25 -20.93
CA ASN A 71 3.85 -4.86 -21.28
C ASN A 71 4.82 -5.26 -20.17
N LYS A 72 5.58 -6.34 -20.39
CA LYS A 72 6.55 -6.90 -19.43
C LYS A 72 7.76 -6.00 -19.16
N LYS A 73 7.92 -4.88 -19.87
CA LYS A 73 9.01 -3.91 -19.65
C LYS A 73 8.64 -2.82 -18.66
N VAL A 74 7.34 -2.64 -18.37
CA VAL A 74 6.89 -1.64 -17.41
C VAL A 74 7.37 -2.01 -16.01
N GLY A 75 7.89 -1.03 -15.30
CA GLY A 75 8.36 -1.11 -13.92
C GLY A 75 8.13 0.20 -13.19
N GLY A 76 8.54 0.27 -11.93
CA GLY A 76 8.39 1.46 -11.10
C GLY A 76 7.26 1.37 -10.08
N PHE A 77 6.85 2.50 -9.56
CA PHE A 77 5.81 2.60 -8.54
C PHE A 77 4.86 3.75 -8.80
N SER A 78 3.64 3.63 -8.30
CA SER A 78 2.62 4.66 -8.33
C SER A 78 1.77 4.61 -7.06
N THR A 79 1.22 5.77 -6.68
CA THR A 79 0.32 5.90 -5.55
C THR A 79 -1.03 6.39 -6.02
N TYR A 80 -2.09 5.74 -5.56
CA TYR A 80 -3.47 6.05 -5.93
C TYR A 80 -4.24 6.59 -4.74
N TYR A 81 -5.14 7.52 -5.02
CA TYR A 81 -6.13 8.03 -4.08
C TYR A 81 -7.49 8.23 -4.75
N TYR A 82 -8.53 8.29 -3.96
CA TYR A 82 -9.85 8.76 -4.39
C TYR A 82 -10.15 10.09 -3.70
N PRO A 83 -10.57 11.16 -4.41
CA PRO A 83 -10.66 12.50 -3.85
C PRO A 83 -11.92 12.70 -3.01
N LYS A 84 -12.06 11.97 -1.88
CA LYS A 84 -13.13 12.18 -0.89
C LYS A 84 -12.95 13.49 -0.16
N THR A 85 -11.72 13.76 0.24
CA THR A 85 -11.30 14.95 0.96
C THR A 85 -9.94 15.44 0.45
N LYS A 86 -9.55 16.64 0.84
CA LYS A 86 -8.20 17.18 0.56
C LYS A 86 -7.07 16.35 1.18
N TYR A 87 -7.37 15.56 2.19
CA TYR A 87 -6.37 14.76 2.92
C TYR A 87 -5.96 13.50 2.16
N ASP A 88 -6.86 12.93 1.34
CA ASP A 88 -6.55 11.75 0.52
C ASP A 88 -5.38 12.02 -0.43
N ALA A 89 -5.45 13.11 -1.19
CA ALA A 89 -4.36 13.52 -2.10
C ALA A 89 -3.08 13.89 -1.35
N LYS A 90 -3.19 14.52 -0.17
CA LYS A 90 -2.03 14.94 0.61
C LYS A 90 -1.21 13.77 1.14
N VAL A 91 -1.86 12.76 1.74
CA VAL A 91 -1.15 11.58 2.25
C VAL A 91 -0.55 10.77 1.10
N ALA A 92 -1.30 10.56 0.02
CA ALA A 92 -0.80 9.86 -1.16
C ALA A 92 0.41 10.58 -1.79
N LYS A 93 0.36 11.91 -1.88
CA LYS A 93 1.48 12.73 -2.37
C LYS A 93 2.70 12.63 -1.47
N SER A 94 2.54 12.72 -0.15
CA SER A 94 3.65 12.65 0.80
C SER A 94 4.41 11.32 0.69
N ILE A 95 3.69 10.21 0.54
CA ILE A 95 4.30 8.88 0.34
C ILE A 95 4.97 8.81 -1.04
N GLN A 96 4.28 9.25 -2.11
CA GLN A 96 4.83 9.22 -3.48
C GLN A 96 6.10 10.05 -3.61
N ASP A 97 6.12 11.24 -3.05
CA ASP A 97 7.29 12.13 -3.08
C ASP A 97 8.48 11.47 -2.37
N ASN A 98 8.27 10.90 -1.18
CA ASN A 98 9.35 10.24 -0.43
C ASN A 98 9.93 9.02 -1.18
N LEU A 99 9.07 8.22 -1.79
CA LEU A 99 9.49 7.12 -2.66
C LEU A 99 10.29 7.65 -3.86
N THR A 100 9.83 8.74 -4.50
CA THR A 100 10.50 9.34 -5.66
C THR A 100 11.88 9.87 -5.32
N GLU A 101 12.00 10.58 -4.20
CA GLU A 101 13.24 11.21 -3.76
C GLU A 101 14.32 10.19 -3.36
N ASN A 102 13.92 9.05 -2.78
CA ASN A 102 14.83 8.19 -2.04
C ASN A 102 14.99 6.77 -2.60
N PHE A 103 14.14 6.35 -3.55
CA PHE A 103 14.19 4.97 -4.05
C PHE A 103 15.04 4.78 -5.30
N GLY A 104 15.16 5.81 -6.15
CA GLY A 104 15.93 5.73 -7.39
C GLY A 104 15.33 4.79 -8.45
N ARG A 105 14.00 4.70 -8.52
CA ARG A 105 13.24 3.88 -9.47
C ARG A 105 12.27 4.73 -10.27
N ASP A 106 11.71 4.16 -11.34
CA ASP A 106 10.77 4.84 -12.21
C ASP A 106 9.53 5.28 -11.41
N ASN A 107 9.28 6.59 -11.42
CA ASN A 107 8.11 7.20 -10.82
C ASN A 107 6.98 7.26 -11.84
N LEU A 108 5.93 6.46 -11.63
CA LEU A 108 4.73 6.45 -12.47
C LEU A 108 3.65 7.43 -11.99
N GLY A 109 3.95 8.16 -10.93
CA GLY A 109 3.18 9.30 -10.45
C GLY A 109 2.08 8.99 -9.46
N LEU A 110 1.50 10.10 -8.98
CA LEU A 110 0.31 10.15 -8.16
C LEU A 110 -0.92 10.14 -9.08
N ARG A 111 -1.92 9.30 -8.78
CA ARG A 111 -3.07 9.10 -9.67
C ARG A 111 -4.39 9.04 -8.90
N GLU A 112 -5.43 9.61 -9.49
CA GLU A 112 -6.80 9.38 -9.04
C GLU A 112 -7.32 8.05 -9.57
N ALA A 113 -7.99 7.27 -8.70
CA ALA A 113 -8.60 6.02 -9.09
C ALA A 113 -9.84 5.69 -8.26
N ASN A 114 -10.76 4.94 -8.86
CA ASN A 114 -12.01 4.53 -8.24
C ASN A 114 -11.92 3.11 -7.67
N PHE A 115 -10.85 2.81 -6.91
CA PHE A 115 -10.73 1.52 -6.25
C PHE A 115 -11.63 1.45 -5.03
N TYR A 116 -12.24 0.29 -4.82
CA TYR A 116 -13.27 0.08 -3.79
C TYR A 116 -12.81 0.54 -2.41
N VAL A 117 -11.67 0.06 -1.93
CA VAL A 117 -11.19 0.32 -0.56
C VAL A 117 -10.89 1.81 -0.32
N ILE A 118 -10.20 2.50 -1.23
CA ILE A 118 -9.85 3.91 -1.06
C ILE A 118 -11.04 4.87 -1.24
N LYS A 119 -12.08 4.41 -1.98
CA LYS A 119 -13.32 5.18 -2.16
C LYS A 119 -14.28 5.03 -0.99
N ARG A 120 -14.40 3.83 -0.41
CA ARG A 120 -15.48 3.48 0.51
C ARG A 120 -15.15 3.67 1.98
N CYS A 121 -13.87 3.64 2.38
CA CYS A 121 -13.50 3.93 3.76
C CYS A 121 -13.73 5.40 4.12
N SER A 122 -14.07 5.68 5.38
CA SER A 122 -14.39 7.04 5.87
C SER A 122 -13.15 7.91 6.07
N MET A 123 -12.02 7.30 6.44
CA MET A 123 -10.76 8.00 6.67
C MET A 123 -10.01 8.29 5.36
N PRO A 124 -9.00 9.19 5.36
CA PRO A 124 -8.04 9.33 4.27
C PRO A 124 -7.44 7.98 3.88
N ALA A 125 -7.31 7.73 2.59
CA ALA A 125 -6.87 6.43 2.11
C ALA A 125 -6.00 6.51 0.86
N THR A 126 -5.04 5.59 0.77
CA THR A 126 -4.16 5.46 -0.39
C THR A 126 -3.92 3.99 -0.73
N LEU A 127 -3.69 3.73 -2.02
CA LEU A 127 -3.29 2.42 -2.53
C LEU A 127 -1.95 2.56 -3.25
N LEU A 128 -1.01 1.73 -2.87
CA LEU A 128 0.37 1.75 -3.34
C LEU A 128 0.61 0.58 -4.29
N GLU A 129 1.03 0.87 -5.50
CA GLU A 129 1.54 -0.10 -6.46
C GLU A 129 3.07 0.01 -6.49
N LEU A 130 3.75 -0.90 -5.81
CA LEU A 130 5.15 -0.75 -5.45
C LEU A 130 6.14 -1.26 -6.50
N CYS A 131 5.70 -2.15 -7.38
CA CYS A 131 6.45 -2.68 -8.51
C CYS A 131 5.52 -3.50 -9.43
N PHE A 132 6.08 -4.15 -10.46
CA PHE A 132 5.31 -4.94 -11.42
C PHE A 132 5.74 -6.41 -11.38
N ILE A 133 4.85 -7.31 -10.92
CA ILE A 133 5.09 -8.76 -10.92
C ILE A 133 5.30 -9.34 -12.33
N SER A 134 4.72 -8.69 -13.33
CA SER A 134 4.87 -9.07 -14.75
C SER A 134 6.25 -8.76 -15.33
N ASN A 135 7.06 -7.90 -14.69
CA ASN A 135 8.43 -7.59 -15.08
C ASN A 135 9.40 -8.48 -14.31
N LYS A 136 10.14 -9.33 -15.01
CA LYS A 136 11.06 -10.31 -14.39
C LYS A 136 12.13 -9.68 -13.49
N LYS A 137 12.61 -8.47 -13.83
CA LYS A 137 13.61 -7.76 -13.01
C LYS A 137 12.98 -7.29 -11.70
N GLU A 138 11.78 -6.73 -11.76
CA GLU A 138 11.04 -6.26 -10.60
C GLU A 138 10.49 -7.42 -9.75
N GLU A 139 10.04 -8.50 -10.39
CA GLU A 139 9.62 -9.73 -9.72
C GLU A 139 10.77 -10.34 -8.90
N LYS A 140 11.99 -10.31 -9.41
CA LYS A 140 13.18 -10.70 -8.65
C LYS A 140 13.50 -9.71 -7.53
N LEU A 141 13.40 -8.41 -7.79
CA LEU A 141 13.67 -7.33 -6.85
C LEU A 141 12.74 -7.39 -5.63
N MET A 142 11.42 -7.54 -5.84
CA MET A 142 10.42 -7.51 -4.77
C MET A 142 10.53 -8.66 -3.76
N ARG A 143 11.20 -9.77 -4.13
CA ARG A 143 11.50 -10.88 -3.22
C ARG A 143 12.66 -10.57 -2.27
N GLY A 144 13.47 -9.57 -2.60
CA GLY A 144 14.67 -9.22 -1.86
C GLY A 144 14.36 -8.54 -0.53
N ASN A 145 15.02 -9.00 0.53
CA ASN A 145 14.89 -8.40 1.86
C ASN A 145 15.19 -6.89 1.86
N TRP A 146 16.20 -6.48 1.10
CA TRP A 146 16.58 -5.07 0.96
C TRP A 146 15.42 -4.25 0.38
N PHE A 147 14.79 -4.73 -0.71
CA PHE A 147 13.66 -4.03 -1.35
C PHE A 147 12.49 -3.86 -0.39
N GLN A 148 12.09 -4.95 0.26
CA GLN A 148 10.94 -4.96 1.17
C GLN A 148 11.16 -4.03 2.37
N THR A 149 12.37 -4.05 2.95
CA THR A 149 12.73 -3.18 4.07
C THR A 149 12.81 -1.72 3.64
N LYS A 150 13.50 -1.41 2.53
CA LYS A 150 13.62 -0.05 2.01
C LYS A 150 12.25 0.54 1.66
N THR A 151 11.39 -0.25 1.00
CA THR A 151 10.04 0.18 0.65
C THR A 151 9.20 0.51 1.89
N ALA A 152 9.20 -0.37 2.88
CA ALA A 152 8.45 -0.15 4.12
C ALA A 152 8.91 1.11 4.86
N ASN A 153 10.22 1.29 5.00
CA ASN A 153 10.81 2.46 5.63
C ASN A 153 10.42 3.77 4.92
N LEU A 154 10.57 3.83 3.58
CA LEU A 154 10.20 5.02 2.82
C LEU A 154 8.70 5.34 2.87
N ILE A 155 7.83 4.33 2.94
CA ILE A 155 6.39 4.56 3.14
C ILE A 155 6.15 5.14 4.54
N ALA A 156 6.77 4.57 5.58
CA ALA A 156 6.63 5.05 6.96
C ALA A 156 7.11 6.51 7.12
N GLU A 157 8.24 6.86 6.53
CA GLU A 157 8.74 8.24 6.50
C GLU A 157 7.77 9.19 5.77
N GLY A 158 7.18 8.76 4.64
CA GLY A 158 6.16 9.53 3.92
C GLY A 158 4.90 9.75 4.75
N VAL A 159 4.48 8.75 5.54
CA VAL A 159 3.36 8.87 6.49
C VAL A 159 3.73 9.84 7.63
N GLU A 160 4.92 9.72 8.20
CA GLU A 160 5.40 10.61 9.25
C GLU A 160 5.42 12.08 8.78
N ARG A 161 5.92 12.35 7.57
CA ARG A 161 5.91 13.69 6.96
C ARG A 161 4.49 14.25 6.80
N TYR A 162 3.51 13.40 6.52
CA TYR A 162 2.12 13.82 6.38
C TYR A 162 1.49 14.28 7.70
N PHE A 163 1.84 13.63 8.83
CA PHE A 163 1.29 13.95 10.15
C PHE A 163 2.05 15.07 10.89
N LYS A 164 3.23 15.45 10.43
CA LYS A 164 3.99 16.62 10.94
C LYS A 164 3.56 17.92 10.27
#